data_2ab961af24d403a0029e25075eed14bb
#
_entry.id   2ab961af24d403a0029e25075eed14bb
#
_cell.length_a   1.000
_cell.length_b   1.000
_cell.length_c   1.000
_cell.angle_alpha   90.00
_cell.angle_beta   90.00
_cell.angle_gamma   90.00
#
_symmetry.space_group_name_H-M   'P 1'
#
loop_
_entity.id
_entity.type
_entity.pdbx_description
1 polymer ?
#
loop_
_entity_poly.entity_id
_entity_poly.type
_entity_poly.pdbx_seq_one_letter_code
_entity_poly.pdbx_strand_id
1 'polypeptide(L)'
;IGPESLKEDLVLKQADAVHAFTWRYAPGGLKARQEGADIVFEDTKGTKAYRLSAPYMTDAAGEVSHGLTLTLTDDGGEKNKEAYVRLEADAGWLAAEERVYPVVIDPVVTTDVARDKIQDCHVSSFYNTDNFYNSHILKTGRVDDSVLRSYLKFTLPQLNKASEMV
;
A
#
# COMPACT_ATOMS: atom_id res chain seq x y z
N ILE A 1 -8.20 5.36 0.16
CA ILE A 1 -6.83 5.63 0.62
C ILE A 1 -6.91 5.68 2.14
N GLY A 2 -6.30 4.69 2.80
CA GLY A 2 -6.11 4.71 4.25
C GLY A 2 -4.82 5.46 4.62
N PRO A 3 -4.65 5.88 5.88
CA PRO A 3 -3.44 6.58 6.32
C PRO A 3 -2.16 5.72 6.20
N GLU A 4 -2.31 4.41 6.00
CA GLU A 4 -1.22 3.43 5.96
C GLU A 4 -1.12 2.70 4.62
N SER A 5 -1.89 3.09 3.61
CA SER A 5 -1.91 2.41 2.32
C SER A 5 -2.11 3.36 1.14
N LEU A 6 -1.38 3.08 0.08
CA LEU A 6 -1.61 3.64 -1.25
C LEU A 6 -2.22 2.54 -2.11
N LYS A 7 -3.34 2.85 -2.75
CA LYS A 7 -4.04 1.98 -3.66
C LYS A 7 -4.03 2.59 -5.06
N GLU A 8 -3.68 1.80 -6.04
CA GLU A 8 -3.74 2.14 -7.46
C GLU A 8 -4.56 1.06 -8.17
N ASP A 9 -5.53 1.44 -8.97
CA ASP A 9 -6.34 0.50 -9.72
C ASP A 9 -5.86 0.44 -11.18
N LEU A 10 -5.51 -0.76 -11.67
CA LEU A 10 -5.25 -1.01 -13.08
C LEU A 10 -6.54 -1.54 -13.72
N VAL A 11 -7.08 -0.79 -14.66
CA VAL A 11 -8.36 -1.13 -15.30
C VAL A 11 -8.13 -1.69 -16.69
N LEU A 12 -8.39 -3.00 -16.87
CA LEU A 12 -8.36 -3.69 -18.16
C LEU A 12 -9.76 -3.58 -18.77
N LYS A 13 -9.86 -2.93 -19.92
CA LYS A 13 -11.15 -2.64 -20.54
C LYS A 13 -11.66 -3.75 -21.46
N GLN A 14 -10.79 -4.67 -21.87
CA GLN A 14 -11.10 -5.72 -22.87
C GLN A 14 -10.12 -6.90 -22.74
N ALA A 15 -10.49 -8.04 -23.31
CA ALA A 15 -9.76 -9.30 -23.18
C ALA A 15 -8.35 -9.31 -23.77
N ASP A 16 -8.11 -8.55 -24.83
CA ASP A 16 -6.82 -8.41 -25.50
C ASP A 16 -5.95 -7.28 -24.92
N ALA A 17 -6.34 -6.74 -23.76
CA ALA A 17 -5.54 -5.76 -23.06
C ALA A 17 -4.20 -6.35 -22.60
N VAL A 18 -3.22 -5.48 -22.43
CA VAL A 18 -1.93 -5.84 -21.85
C VAL A 18 -2.17 -6.43 -20.45
N HIS A 19 -1.65 -7.64 -20.21
CA HIS A 19 -1.80 -8.36 -18.96
C HIS A 19 -0.50 -8.45 -18.13
N ALA A 20 0.56 -7.79 -18.59
CA ALA A 20 1.84 -7.70 -17.89
C ALA A 20 2.28 -6.24 -17.77
N PHE A 21 2.63 -5.83 -16.56
CA PHE A 21 3.02 -4.47 -16.21
C PHE A 21 4.36 -4.49 -15.51
N THR A 22 5.17 -3.46 -15.76
CA THR A 22 6.45 -3.31 -15.05
C THR A 22 6.54 -1.91 -14.50
N TRP A 23 6.75 -1.81 -13.21
CA TRP A 23 6.99 -0.55 -12.53
C TRP A 23 8.45 -0.40 -12.16
N ARG A 24 8.92 0.81 -12.26
CA ARG A 24 10.20 1.24 -11.74
C ARG A 24 9.99 1.88 -10.38
N TYR A 25 10.69 1.37 -9.39
CA TYR A 25 10.70 1.96 -8.06
C TYR A 25 12.05 2.63 -7.81
N ALA A 26 12.01 3.88 -7.33
CA ALA A 26 13.15 4.57 -6.77
C ALA A 26 13.07 4.42 -5.24
N PRO A 27 13.68 3.38 -4.63
CA PRO A 27 13.41 3.03 -3.23
C PRO A 27 14.00 3.99 -2.20
N GLY A 28 14.63 5.10 -2.62
CA GLY A 28 15.11 6.14 -1.70
C GLY A 28 16.10 5.67 -0.64
N GLY A 29 16.93 4.67 -0.98
CA GLY A 29 17.90 4.06 -0.05
C GLY A 29 17.38 2.83 0.69
N LEU A 30 16.15 2.38 0.39
CA LEU A 30 15.63 1.08 0.83
C LEU A 30 16.10 -0.01 -0.12
N LYS A 31 16.13 -1.25 0.37
CA LYS A 31 16.38 -2.45 -0.41
C LYS A 31 15.07 -3.20 -0.62
N ALA A 32 14.79 -3.56 -1.87
CA ALA A 32 13.65 -4.41 -2.18
C ALA A 32 14.01 -5.90 -2.02
N ARG A 33 13.07 -6.70 -1.52
CA ARG A 33 13.22 -8.15 -1.36
C ARG A 33 11.90 -8.87 -1.63
N GLN A 34 11.98 -9.94 -2.40
CA GLN A 34 10.83 -10.83 -2.57
C GLN A 34 10.57 -11.60 -1.27
N GLU A 35 9.33 -11.58 -0.79
CA GLU A 35 8.88 -12.32 0.40
C GLU A 35 7.60 -13.10 0.08
N GLY A 36 7.77 -14.32 -0.43
CA GLY A 36 6.65 -15.08 -0.97
C GLY A 36 6.04 -14.40 -2.18
N ALA A 37 4.74 -14.15 -2.14
CA ALA A 37 4.02 -13.43 -3.19
C ALA A 37 4.11 -11.90 -3.07
N ASP A 38 4.69 -11.37 -1.97
CA ASP A 38 4.83 -9.95 -1.70
C ASP A 38 6.25 -9.45 -2.00
N ILE A 39 6.39 -8.14 -2.15
CA ILE A 39 7.68 -7.45 -2.18
C ILE A 39 7.78 -6.52 -0.99
N VAL A 40 8.85 -6.64 -0.22
CA VAL A 40 9.11 -5.85 0.98
C VAL A 40 10.27 -4.90 0.72
N PHE A 41 10.12 -3.67 1.17
CA PHE A 41 11.14 -2.65 1.13
C PHE A 41 11.64 -2.40 2.56
N GLU A 42 12.94 -2.59 2.77
CA GLU A 42 13.58 -2.54 4.08
C GLU A 42 14.77 -1.58 4.10
N ASP A 43 15.05 -1.02 5.26
CA ASP A 43 16.23 -0.18 5.47
C ASP A 43 17.51 -1.02 5.57
N THR A 44 18.66 -0.36 5.71
CA THR A 44 19.98 -1.01 5.83
C THR A 44 20.12 -1.88 7.09
N LYS A 45 19.19 -1.76 8.03
CA LYS A 45 19.15 -2.56 9.27
C LYS A 45 18.16 -3.73 9.15
N GLY A 46 17.49 -3.89 8.01
CA GLY A 46 16.47 -4.90 7.78
C GLY A 46 15.09 -4.53 8.38
N THR A 47 14.89 -3.26 8.75
CA THR A 47 13.58 -2.80 9.20
C THR A 47 12.68 -2.58 8.00
N LYS A 48 11.54 -3.26 7.98
CA LYS A 48 10.55 -3.10 6.91
C LYS A 48 9.95 -1.70 6.97
N ALA A 49 9.95 -1.00 5.83
CA ALA A 49 9.37 0.32 5.68
C ALA A 49 7.98 0.24 5.05
N TYR A 50 7.86 -0.52 3.96
CA TYR A 50 6.58 -0.77 3.31
C TYR A 50 6.60 -2.11 2.55
N ARG A 51 5.41 -2.56 2.19
CA ARG A 51 5.14 -3.81 1.50
C ARG A 51 4.24 -3.54 0.30
N LEU A 52 4.58 -4.14 -0.82
CA LEU A 52 3.70 -4.29 -1.96
C LEU A 52 3.12 -5.70 -1.88
N SER A 53 1.85 -5.79 -1.52
CA SER A 53 1.18 -7.07 -1.35
C SER A 53 0.77 -7.67 -2.69
N ALA A 54 0.72 -9.00 -2.75
CA ALA A 54 0.17 -9.72 -3.90
C ALA A 54 -1.23 -9.19 -4.22
N PRO A 55 -1.46 -8.68 -5.44
CA PRO A 55 -2.75 -8.14 -5.81
C PRO A 55 -3.77 -9.26 -6.11
N TYR A 56 -5.00 -8.87 -6.26
CA TYR A 56 -6.06 -9.68 -6.84
C TYR A 56 -6.74 -8.91 -7.97
N MET A 57 -7.51 -9.59 -8.79
CA MET A 57 -8.29 -8.96 -9.84
C MET A 57 -9.76 -9.31 -9.69
N THR A 58 -10.62 -8.37 -10.07
CA THR A 58 -12.09 -8.53 -10.01
C THR A 58 -12.68 -8.09 -11.33
N ASP A 59 -13.56 -8.90 -11.90
CA ASP A 59 -14.31 -8.52 -13.10
C ASP A 59 -15.56 -7.70 -12.75
N ALA A 60 -16.24 -7.16 -13.76
CA ALA A 60 -17.44 -6.35 -13.56
C ALA A 60 -18.65 -7.13 -13.04
N ALA A 61 -18.64 -8.47 -13.07
CA ALA A 61 -19.64 -9.32 -12.44
C ALA A 61 -19.34 -9.59 -10.96
N GLY A 62 -18.15 -9.21 -10.47
CA GLY A 62 -17.71 -9.43 -9.10
C GLY A 62 -16.92 -10.73 -8.91
N GLU A 63 -16.58 -11.45 -9.98
CA GLU A 63 -15.73 -12.62 -9.91
C GLU A 63 -14.29 -12.23 -9.58
N VAL A 64 -13.71 -12.89 -8.57
CA VAL A 64 -12.36 -12.59 -8.05
C VAL A 64 -11.37 -13.66 -8.47
N SER A 65 -10.19 -13.24 -8.87
CA SER A 65 -9.06 -14.13 -9.15
C SER A 65 -7.80 -13.66 -8.44
N HIS A 66 -7.06 -14.61 -7.88
CA HIS A 66 -5.71 -14.44 -7.35
C HIS A 66 -4.64 -14.94 -8.33
N GLY A 67 -5.00 -15.17 -9.60
CA GLY A 67 -4.12 -15.57 -10.67
C GLY A 67 -3.22 -14.43 -11.16
N LEU A 68 -2.46 -13.83 -10.23
CA LEU A 68 -1.48 -12.80 -10.52
C LEU A 68 -0.13 -13.17 -9.90
N THR A 69 0.93 -12.86 -10.63
CA THR A 69 2.31 -13.04 -10.16
C THR A 69 2.98 -11.70 -10.06
N LEU A 70 3.48 -11.39 -8.87
CA LEU A 70 4.28 -10.21 -8.60
C LEU A 70 5.74 -10.63 -8.41
N THR A 71 6.63 -10.14 -9.25
CA THR A 71 8.04 -10.52 -9.27
C THR A 71 8.95 -9.32 -9.17
N LEU A 72 9.89 -9.37 -8.24
CA LEU A 72 11.00 -8.45 -8.19
C LEU A 72 12.05 -8.87 -9.23
N THR A 73 12.27 -8.08 -10.27
CA THR A 73 13.20 -8.40 -11.35
C THR A 73 14.59 -7.77 -11.14
N ASP A 74 14.66 -6.68 -10.35
CA ASP A 74 15.91 -6.10 -9.87
C ASP A 74 15.64 -5.52 -8.47
N ASP A 75 16.52 -5.83 -7.52
CA ASP A 75 16.36 -5.41 -6.11
C ASP A 75 16.89 -4.00 -5.81
N GLY A 76 17.43 -3.32 -6.83
CA GLY A 76 18.05 -1.99 -6.66
C GLY A 76 19.37 -2.02 -5.89
N GLY A 77 20.01 -3.19 -5.75
CA GLY A 77 21.28 -3.39 -5.05
C GLY A 77 22.44 -2.60 -5.64
N GLU A 78 23.25 -1.99 -4.78
CA GLU A 78 24.40 -1.11 -4.98
C GLU A 78 24.15 0.24 -5.67
N LYS A 79 24.18 1.30 -4.86
CA LYS A 79 24.28 2.71 -5.24
C LYS A 79 23.22 3.23 -6.22
N ASN A 80 22.03 3.52 -5.72
CA ASN A 80 20.95 4.20 -6.45
C ASN A 80 20.37 3.44 -7.66
N LYS A 81 20.47 2.14 -7.72
CA LYS A 81 19.77 1.37 -8.72
C LYS A 81 18.28 1.35 -8.43
N GLU A 82 17.54 1.48 -9.48
CA GLU A 82 16.09 1.41 -9.46
C GLU A 82 15.67 -0.05 -9.33
N ALA A 83 14.70 -0.32 -8.47
CA ALA A 83 14.08 -1.63 -8.40
C ALA A 83 12.99 -1.74 -9.47
N TYR A 84 12.88 -2.89 -10.11
CA TYR A 84 11.83 -3.18 -11.09
C TYR A 84 10.94 -4.28 -10.59
N VAL A 85 9.65 -4.01 -10.58
CA VAL A 85 8.61 -4.94 -10.17
C VAL A 85 7.75 -5.26 -11.38
N ARG A 86 7.58 -6.54 -11.67
CA ARG A 86 6.74 -7.05 -12.74
C ARG A 86 5.50 -7.72 -12.16
N LEU A 87 4.35 -7.32 -12.64
CA LEU A 87 3.06 -7.94 -12.41
C LEU A 87 2.62 -8.65 -13.68
N GLU A 88 2.22 -9.91 -13.57
CA GLU A 88 1.59 -10.66 -14.65
C GLU A 88 0.26 -11.22 -14.19
N ALA A 89 -0.80 -10.97 -14.96
CA ALA A 89 -2.12 -11.54 -14.75
C ALA A 89 -2.31 -12.81 -15.58
N ASP A 90 -3.10 -13.75 -15.06
CA ASP A 90 -3.45 -14.99 -15.75
C ASP A 90 -4.22 -14.69 -17.04
N ALA A 91 -3.55 -14.88 -18.18
CA ALA A 91 -4.12 -14.65 -19.49
C ALA A 91 -5.31 -15.60 -19.78
N GLY A 92 -5.29 -16.83 -19.24
CA GLY A 92 -6.38 -17.78 -19.41
C GLY A 92 -7.65 -17.33 -18.71
N TRP A 93 -7.53 -16.82 -17.47
CA TRP A 93 -8.66 -16.27 -16.75
C TRP A 93 -9.19 -15.00 -17.44
N LEU A 94 -8.32 -14.15 -17.92
CA LEU A 94 -8.72 -12.93 -18.65
C LEU A 94 -9.41 -13.24 -19.97
N ALA A 95 -9.03 -14.30 -20.69
CA ALA A 95 -9.59 -14.68 -21.98
C ALA A 95 -10.83 -15.57 -21.91
N ALA A 96 -11.28 -15.95 -20.70
CA ALA A 96 -12.42 -16.81 -20.51
C ALA A 96 -13.71 -16.16 -21.05
N GLU A 97 -14.57 -16.94 -21.72
CA GLU A 97 -15.81 -16.45 -22.36
C GLU A 97 -16.78 -15.81 -21.36
N GLU A 98 -16.79 -16.30 -20.12
CA GLU A 98 -17.64 -15.78 -19.04
C GLU A 98 -17.13 -14.46 -18.44
N ARG A 99 -15.95 -13.97 -18.85
CA ARG A 99 -15.35 -12.79 -18.25
C ARG A 99 -16.09 -11.51 -18.63
N VAL A 100 -16.48 -10.74 -17.62
CA VAL A 100 -17.18 -9.48 -17.79
C VAL A 100 -16.22 -8.30 -17.56
N TYR A 101 -15.97 -7.55 -18.62
CA TYR A 101 -15.09 -6.37 -18.54
C TYR A 101 -15.83 -5.10 -18.11
N PRO A 102 -15.17 -4.14 -17.44
CA PRO A 102 -13.74 -4.11 -17.15
C PRO A 102 -13.32 -5.05 -16.03
N VAL A 103 -12.07 -5.51 -16.10
CA VAL A 103 -11.38 -6.17 -15.00
C VAL A 103 -10.51 -5.15 -14.28
N VAL A 104 -10.60 -5.11 -12.96
CA VAL A 104 -9.79 -4.24 -12.11
C VAL A 104 -8.76 -5.09 -11.37
N ILE A 105 -7.50 -4.73 -11.51
CA ILE A 105 -6.39 -5.28 -10.71
C ILE A 105 -6.08 -4.28 -9.63
N ASP A 106 -5.98 -4.73 -8.38
CA ASP A 106 -5.85 -3.92 -7.18
C ASP A 106 -4.53 -4.19 -6.45
N PRO A 107 -3.40 -3.61 -6.88
CA PRO A 107 -2.17 -3.64 -6.13
C PRO A 107 -2.24 -2.68 -4.93
N VAL A 108 -1.89 -3.17 -3.75
CA VAL A 108 -1.92 -2.38 -2.51
C VAL A 108 -0.51 -2.23 -1.97
N VAL A 109 -0.07 -0.99 -1.81
CA VAL A 109 1.14 -0.65 -1.05
C VAL A 109 0.73 -0.31 0.37
N THR A 110 1.24 -1.07 1.34
CA THR A 110 1.03 -0.80 2.76
C THR A 110 2.32 -0.38 3.42
N THR A 111 2.24 0.53 4.36
CA THR A 111 3.37 0.83 5.23
C THR A 111 3.50 -0.28 6.26
N ASP A 112 4.68 -0.88 6.34
CA ASP A 112 5.03 -1.87 7.38
C ASP A 112 5.55 -1.12 8.62
N VAL A 113 4.92 0.00 8.94
CA VAL A 113 5.30 0.81 10.10
C VAL A 113 4.81 0.08 11.34
N ALA A 114 5.74 -0.37 12.16
CA ALA A 114 5.41 -0.96 13.44
C ALA A 114 4.51 0.00 14.25
N ARG A 115 3.53 -0.53 14.95
CA ARG A 115 2.56 0.25 15.74
C ARG A 115 3.20 1.25 16.71
N ASP A 116 4.43 1.01 17.12
CA ASP A 116 5.22 1.90 17.98
C ASP A 116 5.64 3.21 17.30
N LYS A 117 5.56 3.28 15.95
CA LYS A 117 5.91 4.47 15.16
C LYS A 117 4.72 5.33 14.76
N ILE A 118 3.52 4.84 15.00
CA ILE A 118 2.28 5.58 14.82
C ILE A 118 1.64 5.71 16.19
N GLN A 119 1.44 6.93 16.63
CA GLN A 119 0.71 7.24 17.84
C GLN A 119 -0.52 8.04 17.44
N ASP A 120 -1.66 7.61 17.91
CA ASP A 120 -2.92 8.28 17.66
C ASP A 120 -3.73 8.38 18.95
N CYS A 121 -4.53 9.41 19.03
CA CYS A 121 -5.53 9.56 20.07
C CYS A 121 -6.63 10.52 19.61
N HIS A 122 -7.75 10.47 20.28
CA HIS A 122 -8.71 11.56 20.21
C HIS A 122 -8.95 12.14 21.61
N VAL A 123 -9.42 13.38 21.66
CA VAL A 123 -9.82 14.06 22.88
C VAL A 123 -11.24 14.57 22.73
N SER A 124 -11.94 14.68 23.86
CA SER A 124 -13.30 15.19 23.93
C SER A 124 -13.36 16.32 24.95
N SER A 125 -13.99 17.44 24.60
CA SER A 125 -14.20 18.52 25.56
C SER A 125 -15.18 18.15 26.67
N PHE A 126 -16.05 17.16 26.44
CA PHE A 126 -16.97 16.65 27.45
C PHE A 126 -16.26 15.71 28.44
N TYR A 127 -15.39 14.83 27.92
CA TYR A 127 -14.57 13.90 28.74
C TYR A 127 -13.14 14.44 28.80
N ASN A 128 -12.96 15.61 29.37
CA ASN A 128 -11.69 16.35 29.34
C ASN A 128 -10.57 15.77 30.21
N THR A 129 -10.89 14.80 31.07
CA THR A 129 -9.93 14.07 31.90
C THR A 129 -9.64 12.67 31.40
N ASP A 130 -10.36 12.19 30.38
CA ASP A 130 -10.22 10.84 29.88
C ASP A 130 -9.13 10.75 28.81
N ASN A 131 -8.46 9.62 28.79
CA ASN A 131 -7.41 9.31 27.81
C ASN A 131 -7.92 8.25 26.82
N PHE A 132 -7.97 8.61 25.54
CA PHE A 132 -8.46 7.75 24.48
C PHE A 132 -7.35 7.20 23.59
N TYR A 133 -6.10 7.11 24.04
CA TYR A 133 -4.97 6.61 23.27
C TYR A 133 -5.09 5.13 22.88
N ASN A 134 -5.89 4.35 23.60
CA ASN A 134 -6.18 2.93 23.30
C ASN A 134 -7.51 2.75 22.53
N SER A 135 -8.14 3.81 22.08
CA SER A 135 -9.39 3.71 21.31
C SER A 135 -9.10 3.15 19.91
N HIS A 136 -9.92 2.19 19.48
CA HIS A 136 -9.87 1.67 18.11
C HIS A 136 -10.53 2.61 17.08
N ILE A 137 -11.04 3.76 17.54
CA ILE A 137 -11.77 4.70 16.71
C ILE A 137 -11.23 6.10 16.98
N LEU A 138 -10.86 6.81 15.93
CA LEU A 138 -10.60 8.24 15.97
C LEU A 138 -11.90 9.01 15.73
N LYS A 139 -12.17 9.99 16.56
CA LYS A 139 -13.39 10.82 16.48
C LYS A 139 -13.01 12.27 16.26
N THR A 140 -13.62 12.88 15.26
CA THR A 140 -13.42 14.30 14.93
C THR A 140 -14.77 14.94 14.64
N GLY A 141 -14.97 16.16 15.10
CA GLY A 141 -16.18 16.90 14.85
C GLY A 141 -16.82 17.49 16.12
N ARG A 142 -18.09 17.78 16.03
CA ARG A 142 -18.91 18.27 17.14
C ARG A 142 -20.16 17.41 17.27
N VAL A 143 -20.43 16.96 18.48
CA VAL A 143 -21.65 16.26 18.85
C VAL A 143 -22.22 16.97 20.07
N ASP A 144 -23.41 17.56 19.93
CA ASP A 144 -23.99 18.43 20.90
C ASP A 144 -23.02 19.55 21.31
N ASP A 145 -22.73 19.70 22.58
CA ASP A 145 -21.75 20.67 23.10
C ASP A 145 -20.34 20.14 23.20
N SER A 146 -20.11 18.88 22.81
CA SER A 146 -18.79 18.27 22.83
C SER A 146 -18.02 18.49 21.51
N VAL A 147 -16.81 18.99 21.61
CA VAL A 147 -15.85 19.07 20.50
C VAL A 147 -14.88 17.89 20.60
N LEU A 148 -14.76 17.16 19.51
CA LEU A 148 -13.88 15.98 19.36
C LEU A 148 -12.75 16.34 18.40
N ARG A 149 -11.50 16.02 18.78
CA ARG A 149 -10.30 16.22 17.96
C ARG A 149 -9.46 14.98 17.96
N SER A 150 -8.97 14.59 16.78
CA SER A 150 -8.03 13.49 16.61
C SER A 150 -6.63 14.02 16.37
N TYR A 151 -5.67 13.35 16.96
CA TYR A 151 -4.25 13.63 16.81
C TYR A 151 -3.56 12.38 16.30
N LEU A 152 -2.71 12.57 15.29
CA LEU A 152 -1.89 11.51 14.71
C LEU A 152 -0.43 11.98 14.73
N LYS A 153 0.45 11.13 15.20
CA LYS A 153 1.88 11.38 15.19
C LYS A 153 2.56 10.22 14.47
N PHE A 154 3.33 10.55 13.46
CA PHE A 154 4.13 9.60 12.68
C PHE A 154 5.61 9.82 13.01
N THR A 155 6.33 8.73 13.26
CA THR A 155 7.79 8.75 13.26
C THR A 155 8.24 8.46 11.84
N LEU A 156 8.59 9.50 11.10
CA LEU A 156 9.08 9.35 9.73
C LEU A 156 10.48 8.71 9.75
N PRO A 157 10.79 7.84 8.77
CA PRO A 157 12.16 7.39 8.56
C PRO A 157 13.07 8.61 8.31
N GLN A 158 14.33 8.53 8.73
CA GLN A 158 15.29 9.56 8.38
C GLN A 158 15.47 9.58 6.86
N LEU A 159 14.93 10.60 6.23
CA LEU A 159 15.19 10.88 4.83
C LEU A 159 16.63 11.38 4.70
N ASN A 160 17.40 10.78 3.81
CA ASN A 160 18.72 11.33 3.47
C ASN A 160 18.52 12.73 2.89
N LYS A 161 19.44 13.66 3.22
CA LYS A 161 19.40 15.08 2.79
C LYS A 161 19.32 15.31 1.27
N ALA A 162 19.37 14.26 0.45
CA ALA A 162 19.28 14.30 -1.00
C ALA A 162 17.85 13.98 -1.55
N SER A 163 16.88 13.74 -0.70
CA SER A 163 15.50 13.52 -1.12
C SER A 163 14.79 14.88 -1.19
N GLU A 164 14.98 15.60 -2.29
CA GLU A 164 14.08 16.68 -2.63
C GLU A 164 12.75 16.07 -3.05
N MET A 165 11.67 16.46 -2.40
CA MET A 165 10.33 16.18 -2.89
C MET A 165 10.12 17.04 -4.14
N VAL A 166 9.98 16.40 -5.28
CA VAL A 166 9.53 17.01 -6.54
C VAL A 166 8.01 16.93 -6.61
#